data_c59cbf4bcc398cc1798cd59413de8c35
#
_entry.id   c59cbf4bcc398cc1798cd59413de8c35
#
_cell.length_a   1.000
_cell.length_b   1.000
_cell.length_c   1.000
_cell.angle_alpha   90.00
_cell.angle_beta   90.00
_cell.angle_gamma   90.00
#
_symmetry.space_group_name_H-M   'P 1'
#
loop_
_entity.id
_entity.type
_entity.pdbx_description
1 polymer ?
#
loop_
_entity_poly.entity_id
_entity_poly.type
_entity_poly.pdbx_seq_one_letter_code
_entity_poly.pdbx_strand_id
1 'polypeptide(L)'
;MKTIGWIMSCCLLVPSVMAQQAPWARPDIAVSSHDRVYTADQTSNTVSVIDPSENKLLGVIRLGDPVPGALSPLYKGQLLVHGLGYSPDSKTLAVVSVGSNSVERSS
;
A
#
# COMPACT_ATOMS: atom_id res chain seq x y z
N MET A 1 4.48 56.57 30.96
CA MET A 1 5.08 55.23 31.12
C MET A 1 4.66 54.41 29.94
N LYS A 2 5.59 54.06 29.08
CA LYS A 2 5.32 53.20 27.91
C LYS A 2 5.68 51.76 28.28
N THR A 3 4.70 50.89 28.44
CA THR A 3 4.90 49.45 28.62
C THR A 3 5.18 48.83 27.26
N ILE A 4 6.42 48.38 27.04
CA ILE A 4 6.82 47.65 25.87
C ILE A 4 6.42 46.19 26.12
N GLY A 5 5.34 45.76 25.44
CA GLY A 5 4.95 44.36 25.44
C GLY A 5 5.92 43.54 24.57
N TRP A 6 6.63 42.62 25.18
CA TRP A 6 7.44 41.64 24.49
C TRP A 6 6.50 40.56 23.92
N ILE A 7 6.31 40.57 22.62
CA ILE A 7 5.65 39.45 21.92
C ILE A 7 6.70 38.36 21.79
N MET A 8 6.59 37.34 22.63
CA MET A 8 7.42 36.16 22.55
C MET A 8 6.85 35.29 21.41
N SER A 9 7.45 35.42 20.21
CA SER A 9 7.13 34.56 19.06
C SER A 9 7.67 33.17 19.36
N CYS A 10 6.78 32.28 19.76
CA CYS A 10 7.09 30.88 19.94
C CYS A 10 7.14 30.23 18.55
N CYS A 11 8.34 30.15 17.94
CA CYS A 11 8.56 29.33 16.77
C CYS A 11 8.38 27.86 17.17
N LEU A 12 7.23 27.30 16.84
CA LEU A 12 6.98 25.85 16.87
C LEU A 12 7.86 25.20 15.79
N LEU A 13 9.02 24.71 16.21
CA LEU A 13 9.81 23.79 15.39
C LEU A 13 9.02 22.49 15.26
N VAL A 14 8.31 22.32 14.15
CA VAL A 14 7.71 21.04 13.78
C VAL A 14 8.87 20.13 13.39
N PRO A 15 9.15 19.04 14.12
CA PRO A 15 10.17 18.10 13.70
C PRO A 15 9.75 17.51 12.36
N SER A 16 10.59 17.68 11.36
CA SER A 16 10.39 17.00 10.08
C SER A 16 10.51 15.50 10.34
N VAL A 17 9.40 14.78 10.22
CA VAL A 17 9.41 13.32 10.26
C VAL A 17 10.04 12.84 8.96
N MET A 18 11.32 12.52 9.01
CA MET A 18 12.02 11.89 7.91
C MET A 18 11.69 10.40 7.94
N ALA A 19 11.14 9.88 6.86
CA ALA A 19 11.03 8.43 6.70
C ALA A 19 12.44 7.84 6.67
N GLN A 20 12.71 6.94 7.60
CA GLN A 20 14.01 6.27 7.66
C GLN A 20 14.03 5.08 6.73
N GLN A 21 15.01 5.05 5.86
CA GLN A 21 15.33 3.85 5.10
C GLN A 21 15.92 2.80 6.04
N ALA A 22 15.64 1.53 5.79
CA ALA A 22 16.23 0.44 6.54
C ALA A 22 17.77 0.53 6.51
N PRO A 23 18.47 0.30 7.64
CA PRO A 23 19.93 0.31 7.66
C PRO A 23 20.48 -0.61 6.58
N TRP A 24 21.51 -0.16 5.88
CA TRP A 24 22.18 -0.91 4.82
C TRP A 24 21.34 -1.17 3.56
N ALA A 25 20.12 -0.70 3.48
CA ALA A 25 19.36 -0.75 2.24
C ALA A 25 20.05 0.14 1.18
N ARG A 26 20.46 -0.47 0.09
CA ARG A 26 21.06 0.22 -1.06
C ARG A 26 20.19 -0.06 -2.27
N PRO A 27 19.46 0.93 -2.78
CA PRO A 27 18.77 0.78 -4.05
C PRO A 27 19.82 0.75 -5.16
N ASP A 28 20.03 -0.43 -5.72
CA ASP A 28 21.02 -0.70 -6.77
C ASP A 28 20.37 -0.97 -8.12
N ILE A 29 19.04 -1.00 -8.15
CA ILE A 29 18.26 -1.22 -9.37
C ILE A 29 17.50 0.07 -9.71
N ALA A 30 17.74 0.59 -10.90
CA ALA A 30 17.00 1.73 -11.40
C ALA A 30 15.56 1.34 -11.74
N VAL A 31 14.62 2.19 -11.34
CA VAL A 31 13.20 2.02 -11.69
C VAL A 31 13.01 2.26 -13.19
N SER A 32 12.32 1.33 -13.85
CA SER A 32 11.97 1.39 -15.27
C SER A 32 10.52 1.86 -15.45
N SER A 33 10.22 2.47 -16.58
CA SER A 33 8.84 2.81 -16.99
C SER A 33 7.96 1.56 -17.22
N HIS A 34 8.57 0.38 -17.32
CA HIS A 34 7.86 -0.90 -17.42
C HIS A 34 7.58 -1.55 -16.07
N ASP A 35 8.17 -1.03 -15.01
CA ASP A 35 7.94 -1.57 -13.66
C ASP A 35 6.52 -1.25 -13.19
N ARG A 36 5.98 -2.17 -12.38
CA ARG A 36 4.69 -2.00 -11.73
C ARG A 36 4.79 -2.40 -10.27
N VAL A 37 4.20 -1.59 -9.42
CA VAL A 37 4.03 -1.89 -7.99
C VAL A 37 2.58 -2.22 -7.75
N TYR A 38 2.35 -3.32 -7.05
CA TYR A 38 1.02 -3.77 -6.64
C TYR A 38 0.91 -3.70 -5.13
N THR A 39 -0.13 -3.06 -4.63
CA THR A 39 -0.39 -2.96 -3.18
C THR A 39 -1.67 -3.68 -2.80
N ALA A 40 -1.59 -4.47 -1.74
CA ALA A 40 -2.74 -5.15 -1.16
C ALA A 40 -3.54 -4.18 -0.28
N ASP A 41 -4.74 -3.81 -0.72
CA ASP A 41 -5.58 -2.83 -0.06
C ASP A 41 -6.60 -3.54 0.84
N GLN A 42 -6.22 -3.82 2.08
CA GLN A 42 -6.96 -4.70 2.99
C GLN A 42 -8.42 -4.30 3.24
N THR A 43 -8.70 -3.01 3.31
CA THR A 43 -10.01 -2.51 3.72
C THR A 43 -10.94 -2.22 2.54
N SER A 44 -10.41 -2.11 1.34
CA SER A 44 -11.20 -1.82 0.13
C SER A 44 -11.44 -3.04 -0.77
N ASN A 45 -10.88 -4.20 -0.44
CA ASN A 45 -10.97 -5.43 -1.23
C ASN A 45 -10.42 -5.24 -2.65
N THR A 46 -9.30 -4.54 -2.74
CA THR A 46 -8.69 -4.18 -4.02
C THR A 46 -7.19 -4.38 -4.01
N VAL A 47 -6.61 -4.33 -5.21
CA VAL A 47 -5.17 -4.21 -5.42
C VAL A 47 -4.93 -2.96 -6.24
N SER A 48 -4.16 -2.03 -5.75
CA SER A 48 -3.74 -0.85 -6.52
C SER A 48 -2.55 -1.16 -7.40
N VAL A 49 -2.54 -0.61 -8.61
CA VAL A 49 -1.46 -0.74 -9.59
C VAL A 49 -0.81 0.62 -9.79
N ILE A 50 0.48 0.70 -9.53
CA ILE A 50 1.23 1.96 -9.51
C ILE A 50 2.40 1.87 -10.50
N ASP A 51 2.61 2.96 -11.23
CA ASP A 51 3.85 3.21 -11.98
C ASP A 51 4.85 3.89 -11.05
N PRO A 52 5.93 3.22 -10.65
CA PRO A 52 6.91 3.79 -9.75
C PRO A 52 7.82 4.82 -10.42
N SER A 53 7.94 4.82 -11.75
CA SER A 53 8.81 5.76 -12.46
C SER A 53 8.22 7.18 -12.48
N GLU A 54 6.87 7.27 -12.54
CA GLU A 54 6.13 8.54 -12.51
C GLU A 54 5.42 8.77 -11.17
N ASN A 55 5.53 7.81 -10.25
CA ASN A 55 4.82 7.82 -8.96
C ASN A 55 3.30 8.01 -9.13
N LYS A 56 2.71 7.29 -10.07
CA LYS A 56 1.34 7.47 -10.53
C LYS A 56 0.50 6.21 -10.31
N LEU A 57 -0.71 6.38 -9.76
CA LEU A 57 -1.71 5.33 -9.73
C LEU A 57 -2.23 5.09 -11.16
N LEU A 58 -2.06 3.88 -11.67
CA LEU A 58 -2.54 3.48 -13.00
C LEU A 58 -3.97 2.96 -12.96
N GLY A 59 -4.33 2.28 -11.89
CA GLY A 59 -5.65 1.71 -11.74
C GLY A 59 -5.78 0.85 -10.48
N VAL A 60 -6.96 0.28 -10.33
CA VAL A 60 -7.33 -0.56 -9.19
C VAL A 60 -7.99 -1.85 -9.70
N ILE A 61 -7.49 -2.98 -9.26
CA ILE A 61 -8.09 -4.30 -9.51
C ILE A 61 -9.08 -4.57 -8.39
N ARG A 62 -10.35 -4.73 -8.70
CA ARG A 62 -11.37 -5.14 -7.75
C ARG A 62 -11.39 -6.65 -7.64
N LEU A 63 -11.36 -7.13 -6.41
CA LEU A 63 -11.47 -8.56 -6.12
C LEU A 63 -12.93 -8.99 -6.12
N GLY A 64 -13.16 -10.29 -6.35
CA GLY A 64 -14.51 -10.86 -6.38
C GLY A 64 -15.17 -10.95 -5.01
N ASP A 65 -16.40 -11.45 -5.00
CA ASP A 65 -17.15 -11.68 -3.78
C ASP A 65 -16.68 -12.95 -3.07
N PRO A 66 -16.69 -12.97 -1.73
CA PRO A 66 -16.29 -14.14 -0.97
C PRO A 66 -17.32 -15.27 -1.10
N VAL A 67 -16.86 -16.52 -1.03
CA VAL A 67 -17.73 -17.68 -0.93
C VAL A 67 -18.24 -17.82 0.50
N PRO A 68 -19.57 -17.72 0.75
CA PRO A 68 -20.11 -17.67 2.11
C PRO A 68 -19.70 -18.83 3.02
N GLY A 69 -19.52 -20.02 2.47
CA GLY A 69 -19.14 -21.22 3.23
C GLY A 69 -17.62 -21.35 3.50
N ALA A 70 -16.79 -20.46 2.96
CA ALA A 70 -15.34 -20.53 3.03
C ALA A 70 -14.71 -19.46 3.91
N LEU A 71 -15.49 -18.60 4.54
CA LEU A 71 -15.01 -17.46 5.30
C LEU A 71 -14.16 -17.87 6.51
N SER A 72 -13.07 -17.16 6.74
CA SER A 72 -12.27 -17.33 7.95
C SER A 72 -12.92 -16.62 9.15
N PRO A 73 -12.52 -16.94 10.40
CA PRO A 73 -12.97 -16.20 11.57
C PRO A 73 -12.59 -14.71 11.56
N LEU A 74 -11.67 -14.32 10.71
CA LEU A 74 -11.22 -12.92 10.56
C LEU A 74 -12.14 -12.08 9.67
N TYR A 75 -13.05 -12.73 8.93
CA TYR A 75 -13.94 -12.01 8.02
C TYR A 75 -14.95 -11.16 8.79
N LYS A 76 -14.93 -9.87 8.52
CA LYS A 76 -15.85 -8.86 9.08
C LYS A 76 -16.39 -7.92 8.01
N GLY A 77 -16.79 -8.48 6.87
CA GLY A 77 -17.23 -7.71 5.71
C GLY A 77 -16.11 -7.32 4.74
N GLN A 78 -14.88 -7.73 5.01
CA GLN A 78 -13.71 -7.42 4.17
C GLN A 78 -12.94 -8.70 3.85
N LEU A 79 -12.43 -8.77 2.62
CA LEU A 79 -11.63 -9.92 2.18
C LEU A 79 -10.30 -10.02 2.91
N LEU A 80 -9.78 -8.90 3.40
CA LEU A 80 -8.47 -8.74 4.04
C LEU A 80 -7.35 -9.24 3.11
N VAL A 81 -7.19 -8.55 2.00
CA VAL A 81 -6.10 -8.78 1.04
C VAL A 81 -4.76 -8.60 1.75
N HIS A 82 -3.91 -9.63 1.71
CA HIS A 82 -2.68 -9.61 2.50
C HIS A 82 -1.43 -10.00 1.73
N GLY A 83 -1.50 -11.01 0.87
CA GLY A 83 -0.36 -11.53 0.12
C GLY A 83 -0.50 -11.35 -1.38
N LEU A 84 0.60 -11.05 -2.04
CA LEU A 84 0.69 -10.95 -3.48
C LEU A 84 1.87 -11.78 -3.98
N GLY A 85 1.70 -12.43 -5.12
CA GLY A 85 2.76 -13.20 -5.76
C GLY A 85 2.57 -13.26 -7.27
N TYR A 86 3.67 -13.44 -7.99
CA TYR A 86 3.66 -13.58 -9.44
C TYR A 86 3.93 -14.99 -9.88
N SER A 87 3.31 -15.40 -10.99
CA SER A 87 3.73 -16.58 -11.72
C SER A 87 5.16 -16.39 -12.29
N PRO A 88 5.91 -17.49 -12.50
CA PRO A 88 7.28 -17.41 -13.03
C PRO A 88 7.37 -16.73 -14.41
N ASP A 89 6.31 -16.76 -15.19
CA ASP A 89 6.23 -16.09 -16.50
C ASP A 89 5.75 -14.64 -16.42
N SER A 90 5.53 -14.12 -15.20
CA SER A 90 5.06 -12.76 -14.90
C SER A 90 3.72 -12.38 -15.56
N LYS A 91 2.90 -13.35 -15.92
CA LYS A 91 1.61 -13.12 -16.58
C LYS A 91 0.42 -13.16 -15.63
N THR A 92 0.61 -13.73 -14.45
CA THR A 92 -0.48 -13.91 -13.49
C THR A 92 -0.09 -13.36 -12.14
N LEU A 93 -0.93 -12.50 -11.60
CA LEU A 93 -0.86 -12.05 -10.21
C LEU A 93 -1.76 -12.93 -9.36
N ALA A 94 -1.20 -13.57 -8.35
CA ALA A 94 -1.94 -14.27 -7.30
C ALA A 94 -2.16 -13.34 -6.11
N VAL A 95 -3.38 -13.31 -5.60
CA VAL A 95 -3.79 -12.46 -4.48
C VAL A 95 -4.37 -13.32 -3.38
N VAL A 96 -3.77 -13.26 -2.19
CA VAL A 96 -4.22 -14.00 -1.01
C VAL A 96 -5.07 -13.09 -0.14
N SER A 97 -6.28 -13.54 0.17
CA SER A 97 -7.25 -12.83 1.01
C SER A 97 -7.56 -13.65 2.26
N VAL A 98 -7.04 -13.23 3.41
CA VAL A 98 -7.10 -14.02 4.65
C VAL A 98 -8.49 -13.99 5.31
N GLY A 99 -9.27 -12.93 5.12
CA GLY A 99 -10.64 -12.83 5.62
C GLY A 99 -11.59 -13.75 4.90
N SER A 100 -11.56 -13.75 3.58
CA SER A 100 -12.37 -14.61 2.73
C SER A 100 -11.80 -16.03 2.56
N ASN A 101 -10.61 -16.30 3.08
CA ASN A 101 -9.92 -17.59 2.94
C ASN A 101 -9.82 -18.02 1.46
N SER A 102 -9.43 -17.08 0.60
CA SER A 102 -9.39 -17.29 -0.85
C SER A 102 -8.04 -16.88 -1.45
N VAL A 103 -7.76 -17.47 -2.61
CA VAL A 103 -6.69 -17.04 -3.52
C VAL A 103 -7.31 -16.70 -4.86
N GLU A 104 -7.17 -15.46 -5.27
CA GLU A 104 -7.65 -14.97 -6.56
C GLU A 104 -6.50 -14.83 -7.55
N ARG A 105 -6.81 -14.92 -8.84
CA ARG A 105 -5.83 -14.75 -9.92
C ARG A 105 -6.31 -13.70 -10.89
N SER A 106 -5.41 -12.76 -11.21
CA SER A 106 -5.61 -11.78 -12.27
C SER A 106 -4.55 -12.00 -13.36
N SER A 107 -4.99 -12.10 -14.57
CA SER A 107 -4.16 -12.25 -15.76
C SER A 107 -4.25 -10.99 -16.63
#